data_aebd1b9ec4d70b256873176bc4f85353
#
_entry.id   aebd1b9ec4d70b256873176bc4f85353
#
_cell.length_a   1.000
_cell.length_b   1.000
_cell.length_c   1.000
_cell.angle_alpha   90.00
_cell.angle_beta   90.00
_cell.angle_gamma   90.00
#
_symmetry.space_group_name_H-M   'P 1'
#
loop_
_entity.id
_entity.type
_entity.pdbx_description
1 polymer ?
#
loop_
_entity_poly.entity_id
_entity_poly.type
_entity_poly.pdbx_seq_one_letter_code
_entity_poly.pdbx_strand_id
1 'polypeptide(L)'
;GAQVIIDQFIASGERKWSRASGLVLLLPHGYEGQGPEHSSARLERFLQLCGQENLQVLNCTTPANYFHALRRQIHRDFRKPLIIMTPKSLLRHKSCVSNLDDFSKKNSFHRILEDHALNNKNGFISLKKSGSIEKVIICSGKIYFDLLEAREKAKNDKIIIFRIEQLYPFPAKSLAKALKPYAKNARFIWCQEEPKNMGAWFSVRDYIQWTLDNIKASSNIVSYIGRDVAAS
;
A
#
# COMPACT_ATOMS: atom_id res chain seq x y z
N GLY A 1 -15.69 2.75 21.06
CA GLY A 1 -16.90 1.97 21.13
C GLY A 1 -17.09 0.92 20.03
N ALA A 2 -16.60 1.11 18.81
CA ALA A 2 -16.87 0.17 17.70
C ALA A 2 -15.94 -1.06 17.68
N GLN A 3 -14.89 -1.13 18.51
CA GLN A 3 -13.89 -2.19 18.44
C GLN A 3 -14.51 -3.59 18.64
N VAL A 4 -15.44 -3.73 19.56
CA VAL A 4 -16.17 -5.00 19.80
C VAL A 4 -16.92 -5.45 18.53
N ILE A 5 -17.55 -4.53 17.81
CA ILE A 5 -18.23 -4.81 16.55
C ILE A 5 -17.24 -5.26 15.48
N ILE A 6 -16.10 -4.60 15.39
CA ILE A 6 -15.05 -4.93 14.42
C ILE A 6 -14.52 -6.34 14.69
N ASP A 7 -14.13 -6.64 15.94
CA ASP A 7 -13.50 -7.89 16.31
C ASP A 7 -14.48 -9.07 16.26
N GLN A 8 -15.70 -8.89 16.81
CA GLN A 8 -16.63 -9.99 17.02
C GLN A 8 -17.54 -10.26 15.82
N PHE A 9 -17.82 -9.26 14.99
CA PHE A 9 -18.78 -9.38 13.88
C PHE A 9 -18.14 -9.17 12.51
N ILE A 10 -17.36 -8.12 12.31
CA ILE A 10 -16.81 -7.80 10.99
C ILE A 10 -15.66 -8.75 10.65
N ALA A 11 -14.66 -8.87 11.52
CA ALA A 11 -13.47 -9.67 11.25
C ALA A 11 -13.71 -11.18 11.33
N SER A 12 -14.64 -11.63 12.20
CA SER A 12 -14.85 -13.04 12.48
C SER A 12 -16.21 -13.60 12.05
N GLY A 13 -17.11 -12.78 11.52
CA GLY A 13 -18.49 -13.16 11.23
C GLY A 13 -18.62 -14.29 10.20
N GLU A 14 -17.79 -14.31 9.19
CA GLU A 14 -17.77 -15.40 8.20
C GLU A 14 -17.37 -16.74 8.84
N ARG A 15 -16.32 -16.74 9.66
CA ARG A 15 -15.84 -17.96 10.32
C ARG A 15 -16.80 -18.48 11.39
N LYS A 16 -17.38 -17.58 12.19
CA LYS A 16 -18.28 -17.96 13.29
C LYS A 16 -19.66 -18.39 12.81
N TRP A 17 -20.20 -17.70 11.83
CA TRP A 17 -21.62 -17.83 11.47
C TRP A 17 -21.86 -18.05 9.98
N SER A 18 -20.82 -18.27 9.18
CA SER A 18 -20.91 -18.38 7.72
C SER A 18 -21.65 -17.18 7.08
N ARG A 19 -21.46 -15.98 7.67
CA ARG A 19 -22.07 -14.74 7.19
C ARG A 19 -21.07 -13.91 6.41
N ALA A 20 -21.26 -13.84 5.11
CA ALA A 20 -20.49 -12.97 4.23
C ALA A 20 -20.99 -11.53 4.34
N SER A 21 -20.07 -10.55 4.35
CA SER A 21 -20.39 -9.13 4.35
C SER A 21 -19.60 -8.39 3.29
N GLY A 22 -20.27 -7.55 2.51
CA GLY A 22 -19.67 -6.63 1.55
C GLY A 22 -19.42 -5.23 2.13
N LEU A 23 -19.41 -5.08 3.44
CA LEU A 23 -19.21 -3.80 4.13
C LEU A 23 -17.93 -3.12 3.67
N VAL A 24 -18.00 -1.80 3.47
CA VAL A 24 -16.85 -0.95 3.17
C VAL A 24 -16.65 0.03 4.32
N LEU A 25 -15.47 0.02 4.93
CA LEU A 25 -15.05 0.99 5.93
C LEU A 25 -14.01 1.94 5.30
N LEU A 26 -14.35 3.21 5.25
CA LEU A 26 -13.47 4.30 4.80
C LEU A 26 -12.95 5.00 6.06
N LEU A 27 -11.69 4.76 6.39
CA LEU A 27 -11.16 5.12 7.70
C LEU A 27 -10.10 6.24 7.58
N PRO A 28 -10.25 7.35 8.33
CA PRO A 28 -9.27 8.43 8.32
C PRO A 28 -7.97 7.95 8.96
N HIS A 29 -6.90 7.92 8.18
CA HIS A 29 -5.58 7.45 8.59
C HIS A 29 -4.52 8.49 8.21
N GLY A 30 -3.55 8.70 9.07
CA GLY A 30 -2.42 9.59 8.79
C GLY A 30 -1.89 10.28 10.04
N TYR A 31 -0.84 11.09 9.85
CA TYR A 31 -0.17 11.88 10.89
C TYR A 31 -0.15 13.36 10.46
N GLU A 32 -1.31 13.87 10.06
CA GLU A 32 -1.47 15.17 9.37
C GLU A 32 -1.72 16.37 10.29
N GLY A 33 -1.85 16.14 11.59
CA GLY A 33 -2.00 17.21 12.57
C GLY A 33 -3.33 17.97 12.54
N GLN A 34 -4.37 17.41 11.88
CA GLN A 34 -5.69 18.07 11.75
C GLN A 34 -6.68 17.74 12.87
N GLY A 35 -6.20 17.13 13.95
CA GLY A 35 -7.02 16.66 15.04
C GLY A 35 -7.17 15.13 15.06
N PRO A 36 -7.43 14.53 16.24
CA PRO A 36 -7.42 13.08 16.41
C PRO A 36 -8.52 12.37 15.64
N GLU A 37 -9.67 12.99 15.41
CA GLU A 37 -10.78 12.41 14.63
C GLU A 37 -10.48 12.29 13.13
N HIS A 38 -9.48 13.00 12.62
CA HIS A 38 -9.06 12.95 11.23
C HIS A 38 -7.96 11.94 10.94
N SER A 39 -7.40 11.30 11.97
CA SER A 39 -6.29 10.37 11.88
C SER A 39 -6.42 9.22 12.89
N SER A 40 -7.64 8.89 13.31
CA SER A 40 -7.91 7.92 14.39
C SER A 40 -7.80 6.46 13.94
N ALA A 41 -7.83 6.16 12.65
CA ALA A 41 -7.68 4.79 12.16
C ALA A 41 -6.25 4.28 12.43
N ARG A 42 -6.18 3.00 12.80
CA ARG A 42 -4.92 2.31 13.07
C ARG A 42 -4.82 1.10 12.15
N LEU A 43 -3.99 1.24 11.12
CA LEU A 43 -3.79 0.25 10.07
C LEU A 43 -3.37 -1.11 10.64
N GLU A 44 -2.44 -1.10 11.58
CA GLU A 44 -1.91 -2.30 12.24
C GLU A 44 -2.99 -3.12 12.95
N ARG A 45 -4.02 -2.51 13.51
CA ARG A 45 -5.12 -3.23 14.18
C ARG A 45 -5.93 -4.07 13.20
N PHE A 46 -6.21 -3.52 12.01
CA PHE A 46 -6.92 -4.27 10.97
C PHE A 46 -6.04 -5.37 10.37
N LEU A 47 -4.75 -5.10 10.16
CA LEU A 47 -3.82 -6.12 9.68
C LEU A 47 -3.66 -7.27 10.67
N GLN A 48 -3.69 -6.97 11.97
CA GLN A 48 -3.63 -7.97 13.04
C GLN A 48 -4.87 -8.88 13.06
N LEU A 49 -6.04 -8.38 12.66
CA LEU A 49 -7.28 -9.14 12.55
C LEU A 49 -7.38 -9.99 11.28
N CYS A 50 -6.44 -9.84 10.35
CA CYS A 50 -6.45 -10.54 9.09
C CYS A 50 -6.02 -11.99 9.23
N GLY A 51 -6.84 -12.91 8.73
CA GLY A 51 -6.55 -14.34 8.69
C GLY A 51 -7.55 -15.06 7.79
N GLN A 52 -7.14 -16.12 7.10
CA GLN A 52 -8.03 -16.93 6.24
C GLN A 52 -8.77 -16.10 5.16
N GLU A 53 -8.16 -15.03 4.69
CA GLU A 53 -8.75 -14.09 3.70
C GLU A 53 -10.09 -13.47 4.16
N ASN A 54 -10.27 -13.26 5.47
CA ASN A 54 -11.50 -12.73 6.06
C ASN A 54 -11.79 -11.27 5.69
N LEU A 55 -10.76 -10.46 5.48
CA LEU A 55 -10.84 -9.02 5.17
C LEU A 55 -10.06 -8.67 3.92
N GLN A 56 -10.28 -7.47 3.41
CA GLN A 56 -9.40 -6.80 2.46
C GLN A 56 -8.94 -5.48 3.08
N VAL A 57 -7.63 -5.23 3.12
CA VAL A 57 -7.07 -3.99 3.67
C VAL A 57 -6.29 -3.26 2.59
N LEU A 58 -6.73 -2.05 2.28
CA LEU A 58 -6.18 -1.22 1.22
C LEU A 58 -5.71 0.14 1.75
N ASN A 59 -4.74 0.71 1.04
CA ASN A 59 -4.30 2.09 1.22
C ASN A 59 -4.02 2.70 -0.16
N CYS A 60 -5.06 3.23 -0.80
CA CYS A 60 -5.02 3.68 -2.19
C CYS A 60 -4.34 5.05 -2.33
N THR A 61 -3.49 5.20 -3.35
CA THR A 61 -2.73 6.42 -3.62
C THR A 61 -3.14 7.14 -4.91
N THR A 62 -4.10 6.61 -5.66
CA THR A 62 -4.65 7.29 -6.84
C THR A 62 -6.16 7.23 -6.85
N PRO A 63 -6.86 8.29 -7.38
CA PRO A 63 -8.31 8.29 -7.51
C PRO A 63 -8.85 7.11 -8.33
N ALA A 64 -8.21 6.78 -9.44
CA ALA A 64 -8.65 5.67 -10.29
C ALA A 64 -8.53 4.32 -9.58
N ASN A 65 -7.43 4.08 -8.86
CA ASN A 65 -7.27 2.83 -8.13
C ASN A 65 -8.27 2.71 -6.98
N TYR A 66 -8.56 3.82 -6.30
CA TYR A 66 -9.61 3.89 -5.27
C TYR A 66 -10.99 3.58 -5.87
N PHE A 67 -11.35 4.18 -7.00
CA PHE A 67 -12.58 3.87 -7.73
C PHE A 67 -12.67 2.38 -8.09
N HIS A 68 -11.59 1.81 -8.64
CA HIS A 68 -11.57 0.40 -9.00
C HIS A 68 -11.59 -0.54 -7.80
N ALA A 69 -11.12 -0.12 -6.62
CA ALA A 69 -11.29 -0.88 -5.38
C ALA A 69 -12.78 -1.04 -5.02
N LEU A 70 -13.54 0.07 -5.05
CA LEU A 70 -14.98 0.06 -4.80
C LEU A 70 -15.75 -0.70 -5.88
N ARG A 71 -15.42 -0.47 -7.15
CA ARG A 71 -16.02 -1.20 -8.27
C ARG A 71 -15.78 -2.70 -8.14
N ARG A 72 -14.56 -3.12 -7.80
CA ARG A 72 -14.21 -4.52 -7.56
C ARG A 72 -15.04 -5.14 -6.44
N GLN A 73 -15.29 -4.40 -5.35
CA GLN A 73 -16.09 -4.86 -4.21
C GLN A 73 -17.52 -5.23 -4.61
N ILE A 74 -18.09 -4.51 -5.57
CA ILE A 74 -19.45 -4.76 -6.07
C ILE A 74 -19.47 -5.92 -7.07
N HIS A 75 -18.49 -6.01 -7.96
CA HIS A 75 -18.49 -6.95 -9.09
C HIS A 75 -18.00 -8.36 -8.76
N ARG A 76 -17.41 -8.59 -7.58
CA ARG A 76 -16.97 -9.93 -7.18
C ARG A 76 -18.14 -10.80 -6.78
N ASP A 77 -18.06 -12.08 -7.13
CA ASP A 77 -19.07 -13.09 -6.78
C ASP A 77 -19.06 -13.48 -5.29
N PHE A 78 -18.06 -13.04 -4.56
CA PHE A 78 -17.95 -13.24 -3.12
C PHE A 78 -17.97 -11.90 -2.37
N ARG A 79 -18.31 -11.95 -1.08
CA ARG A 79 -18.34 -10.78 -0.20
C ARG A 79 -17.33 -10.94 0.93
N LYS A 80 -16.43 -9.96 1.06
CA LYS A 80 -15.48 -9.81 2.16
C LYS A 80 -15.47 -8.35 2.58
N PRO A 81 -15.45 -8.02 3.87
CA PRO A 81 -15.33 -6.64 4.31
C PRO A 81 -14.08 -5.96 3.71
N LEU A 82 -14.26 -4.74 3.26
CA LEU A 82 -13.22 -3.93 2.63
C LEU A 82 -12.88 -2.76 3.54
N ILE A 83 -11.65 -2.72 4.01
CA ILE A 83 -11.10 -1.65 4.84
C ILE A 83 -10.19 -0.80 3.96
N ILE A 84 -10.49 0.48 3.81
CA ILE A 84 -9.67 1.42 3.05
C ILE A 84 -9.17 2.52 3.98
N MET A 85 -7.86 2.65 4.09
CA MET A 85 -7.23 3.81 4.72
C MET A 85 -7.38 5.02 3.81
N THR A 86 -7.94 6.11 4.33
CA THR A 86 -8.31 7.30 3.56
C THR A 86 -7.70 8.56 4.18
N PRO A 87 -6.41 8.84 3.94
CA PRO A 87 -5.80 10.09 4.39
C PRO A 87 -6.49 11.29 3.75
N LYS A 88 -6.92 12.26 4.57
CA LYS A 88 -7.69 13.43 4.09
C LYS A 88 -6.89 14.35 3.19
N SER A 89 -5.58 14.46 3.40
CA SER A 89 -4.70 15.27 2.56
C SER A 89 -4.71 14.86 1.10
N LEU A 90 -4.89 13.56 0.79
CA LEU A 90 -4.93 13.07 -0.58
C LEU A 90 -6.13 13.60 -1.38
N LEU A 91 -7.22 14.01 -0.73
CA LEU A 91 -8.37 14.62 -1.39
C LEU A 91 -8.03 15.92 -2.13
N ARG A 92 -6.96 16.61 -1.71
CA ARG A 92 -6.53 17.91 -2.27
C ARG A 92 -5.08 17.89 -2.74
N HIS A 93 -4.44 16.74 -2.73
CA HIS A 93 -3.02 16.63 -3.09
C HIS A 93 -2.84 16.77 -4.60
N LYS A 94 -2.04 17.77 -5.02
CA LYS A 94 -1.84 18.11 -6.45
C LYS A 94 -1.35 16.96 -7.32
N SER A 95 -0.55 16.05 -6.76
CA SER A 95 0.00 14.90 -7.48
C SER A 95 -0.87 13.64 -7.36
N CYS A 96 -1.93 13.66 -6.51
CA CYS A 96 -2.86 12.55 -6.37
C CYS A 96 -4.00 12.69 -7.38
N VAL A 97 -3.68 12.50 -8.64
CA VAL A 97 -4.60 12.65 -9.77
C VAL A 97 -4.60 11.41 -10.65
N SER A 98 -5.62 11.28 -11.47
CA SER A 98 -5.74 10.22 -12.48
C SER A 98 -6.36 10.79 -13.76
N ASN A 99 -6.00 10.24 -14.92
CA ASN A 99 -6.66 10.60 -16.17
C ASN A 99 -8.04 9.94 -16.25
N LEU A 100 -8.96 10.50 -17.04
CA LEU A 100 -10.29 9.93 -17.22
C LEU A 100 -10.25 8.50 -17.78
N ASP A 101 -9.31 8.21 -18.67
CA ASP A 101 -9.13 6.87 -19.23
C ASP A 101 -8.78 5.82 -18.17
N ASP A 102 -8.14 6.23 -17.08
CA ASP A 102 -7.79 5.33 -15.98
C ASP A 102 -9.03 4.75 -15.26
N PHE A 103 -10.19 5.42 -15.36
CA PHE A 103 -11.47 4.96 -14.79
C PHE A 103 -12.26 4.05 -15.75
N SER A 104 -11.75 3.82 -16.95
CA SER A 104 -12.46 3.07 -18.00
C SER A 104 -12.67 1.60 -17.64
N LYS A 105 -13.60 0.92 -18.34
CA LYS A 105 -13.86 -0.52 -18.18
C LYS A 105 -12.65 -1.40 -18.53
N LYS A 106 -11.69 -0.88 -19.27
CA LYS A 106 -10.46 -1.60 -19.66
C LYS A 106 -9.48 -1.72 -18.49
N ASN A 107 -9.61 -0.85 -17.48
CA ASN A 107 -8.75 -0.81 -16.31
C ASN A 107 -9.40 -1.53 -15.11
N SER A 108 -8.59 -1.89 -14.15
CA SER A 108 -8.99 -2.61 -12.95
C SER A 108 -8.15 -2.17 -11.75
N PHE A 109 -8.52 -2.64 -10.57
CA PHE A 109 -7.75 -2.39 -9.37
C PHE A 109 -6.35 -3.05 -9.43
N HIS A 110 -5.32 -2.24 -9.24
CA HIS A 110 -3.94 -2.68 -9.15
C HIS A 110 -3.54 -2.82 -7.67
N ARG A 111 -3.09 -4.03 -7.28
CA ARG A 111 -2.64 -4.30 -5.92
C ARG A 111 -1.30 -3.65 -5.59
N ILE A 112 -0.51 -3.40 -6.64
CA ILE A 112 0.78 -2.72 -6.60
C ILE A 112 0.77 -1.70 -7.72
N LEU A 113 1.22 -0.49 -7.43
CA LEU A 113 1.48 0.54 -8.42
C LEU A 113 2.98 0.77 -8.55
N GLU A 114 3.41 0.81 -9.79
CA GLU A 114 4.79 1.13 -10.15
C GLU A 114 5.07 2.63 -10.03
N ASP A 115 6.33 2.97 -10.10
CA ASP A 115 6.79 4.35 -10.07
C ASP A 115 6.29 5.14 -11.29
N HIS A 116 5.80 6.34 -11.07
CA HIS A 116 5.36 7.23 -12.15
C HIS A 116 6.48 7.54 -13.16
N ALA A 117 7.74 7.57 -12.71
CA ALA A 117 8.89 7.85 -13.55
C ALA A 117 9.21 6.74 -14.58
N LEU A 118 8.70 5.52 -14.41
CA LEU A 118 8.87 4.44 -15.39
C LEU A 118 8.22 4.76 -16.74
N ASN A 119 7.14 5.53 -16.72
CA ASN A 119 6.39 5.87 -17.94
C ASN A 119 6.77 7.21 -18.54
N ASN A 120 7.63 7.98 -17.90
CA ASN A 120 8.16 9.31 -18.27
C ASN A 120 7.13 10.27 -18.93
N LYS A 121 5.83 10.08 -18.63
CA LYS A 121 4.74 10.81 -19.30
C LYS A 121 4.44 12.18 -18.67
N ASN A 122 4.98 12.47 -17.47
CA ASN A 122 4.55 13.61 -16.65
C ASN A 122 5.70 14.50 -16.18
N GLY A 123 6.84 14.52 -16.89
CA GLY A 123 7.97 15.39 -16.55
C GLY A 123 8.81 14.95 -15.34
N PHE A 124 8.64 13.72 -14.85
CA PHE A 124 9.50 13.14 -13.83
C PHE A 124 10.90 12.82 -14.36
N ILE A 125 11.87 12.65 -13.45
CA ILE A 125 13.23 12.24 -13.82
C ILE A 125 13.20 10.93 -14.61
N SER A 126 14.12 10.79 -15.57
CA SER A 126 14.33 9.52 -16.28
C SER A 126 15.14 8.58 -15.41
N LEU A 127 14.51 7.52 -14.93
CA LEU A 127 15.21 6.50 -14.13
C LEU A 127 16.25 5.76 -14.96
N LYS A 128 17.33 5.34 -14.33
CA LYS A 128 18.33 4.43 -14.93
C LYS A 128 17.66 3.09 -15.29
N LYS A 129 18.30 2.35 -16.20
CA LYS A 129 17.90 0.97 -16.51
C LYS A 129 17.88 0.12 -15.24
N SER A 130 17.02 -0.88 -15.19
CA SER A 130 16.80 -1.71 -14.00
C SER A 130 18.09 -2.28 -13.37
N GLY A 131 19.06 -2.67 -14.21
CA GLY A 131 20.38 -3.14 -13.76
C GLY A 131 21.27 -2.08 -13.10
N SER A 132 20.92 -0.80 -13.17
CA SER A 132 21.66 0.32 -12.57
C SER A 132 20.88 0.97 -11.41
N ILE A 133 19.70 0.46 -11.08
CA ILE A 133 18.96 0.89 -9.90
C ILE A 133 19.65 0.35 -8.64
N GLU A 134 19.94 1.25 -7.70
CA GLU A 134 20.66 0.91 -6.46
C GLU A 134 19.71 0.63 -5.29
N LYS A 135 18.53 1.29 -5.28
CA LYS A 135 17.56 1.14 -4.20
C LYS A 135 16.15 0.99 -4.75
N VAL A 136 15.44 0.02 -4.22
CA VAL A 136 14.00 -0.16 -4.41
C VAL A 136 13.32 0.18 -3.08
N ILE A 137 12.55 1.26 -3.08
CA ILE A 137 11.73 1.64 -1.94
C ILE A 137 10.33 1.05 -2.15
N ILE A 138 9.84 0.34 -1.15
CA ILE A 138 8.49 -0.21 -1.09
C ILE A 138 7.75 0.54 0.01
N CYS A 139 6.60 1.10 -0.29
CA CYS A 139 5.81 1.88 0.67
C CYS A 139 4.32 1.61 0.50
N SER A 140 3.49 2.20 1.34
CA SER A 140 2.03 2.20 1.22
C SER A 140 1.47 3.55 1.66
N GLY A 141 0.45 4.03 0.96
CA GLY A 141 -0.24 5.28 1.30
C GLY A 141 0.52 6.55 0.92
N LYS A 142 0.14 7.64 1.57
CA LYS A 142 0.55 9.01 1.17
C LYS A 142 2.04 9.31 1.25
N ILE A 143 2.81 8.58 2.04
CA ILE A 143 4.29 8.73 2.11
C ILE A 143 4.97 8.61 0.73
N TYR A 144 4.29 7.95 -0.21
CA TYR A 144 4.75 7.87 -1.59
C TYR A 144 5.02 9.26 -2.19
N PHE A 145 4.16 10.22 -1.94
CA PHE A 145 4.28 11.56 -2.52
C PHE A 145 5.46 12.33 -1.95
N ASP A 146 5.71 12.19 -0.64
CA ASP A 146 6.87 12.79 0.02
C ASP A 146 8.18 12.18 -0.51
N LEU A 147 8.21 10.86 -0.68
CA LEU A 147 9.37 10.15 -1.27
C LEU A 147 9.60 10.55 -2.72
N LEU A 148 8.52 10.69 -3.51
CA LEU A 148 8.58 11.12 -4.90
C LEU A 148 9.15 12.53 -4.99
N GLU A 149 8.63 13.49 -4.22
CA GLU A 149 9.10 14.88 -4.21
C GLU A 149 10.57 14.97 -3.80
N ALA A 150 10.96 14.27 -2.73
CA ALA A 150 12.34 14.24 -2.27
C ALA A 150 13.30 13.67 -3.32
N ARG A 151 12.89 12.59 -4.03
CA ARG A 151 13.69 12.00 -5.11
C ARG A 151 13.86 12.96 -6.29
N GLU A 152 12.75 13.57 -6.74
CA GLU A 152 12.79 14.54 -7.85
C GLU A 152 13.67 15.75 -7.49
N LYS A 153 13.54 16.29 -6.29
CA LYS A 153 14.37 17.40 -5.80
C LYS A 153 15.86 17.03 -5.74
N ALA A 154 16.16 15.81 -5.32
CA ALA A 154 17.54 15.29 -5.27
C ALA A 154 18.07 14.85 -6.64
N LYS A 155 17.22 14.84 -7.70
CA LYS A 155 17.53 14.33 -9.05
C LYS A 155 18.17 12.93 -9.00
N ASN A 156 17.69 12.07 -8.13
CA ASN A 156 18.26 10.73 -7.93
C ASN A 156 17.59 9.72 -8.85
N ASP A 157 18.22 9.42 -9.96
CA ASP A 157 17.73 8.52 -11.02
C ASP A 157 18.00 7.01 -10.75
N LYS A 158 18.58 6.68 -9.58
CA LYS A 158 18.93 5.30 -9.18
C LYS A 158 18.00 4.72 -8.10
N ILE A 159 16.97 5.45 -7.71
CA ILE A 159 15.96 5.03 -6.75
C ILE A 159 14.62 4.85 -7.45
N ILE A 160 14.01 3.68 -7.30
CA ILE A 160 12.65 3.40 -7.76
C ILE A 160 11.74 3.18 -6.57
N ILE A 161 10.45 3.59 -6.68
CA ILE A 161 9.47 3.53 -5.61
C ILE A 161 8.27 2.70 -6.06
N PHE A 162 7.95 1.63 -5.31
CA PHE A 162 6.75 0.82 -5.50
C PHE A 162 5.76 1.06 -4.37
N ARG A 163 4.47 1.10 -4.73
CA ARG A 163 3.37 1.26 -3.77
C ARG A 163 2.59 -0.03 -3.63
N ILE A 164 2.47 -0.52 -2.41
CA ILE A 164 1.53 -1.61 -2.10
C ILE A 164 0.19 -0.97 -1.76
N GLU A 165 -0.76 -1.06 -2.67
CA GLU A 165 -2.12 -0.53 -2.53
C GLU A 165 -3.03 -1.49 -1.76
N GLN A 166 -2.77 -2.80 -1.85
CA GLN A 166 -3.46 -3.82 -1.09
C GLN A 166 -2.49 -4.52 -0.15
N LEU A 167 -2.67 -4.30 1.16
CA LEU A 167 -1.84 -4.89 2.20
C LEU A 167 -2.31 -6.29 2.59
N TYR A 168 -3.61 -6.55 2.51
CA TYR A 168 -4.17 -7.88 2.75
C TYR A 168 -5.37 -8.18 1.83
N PRO A 169 -5.50 -9.39 1.24
CA PRO A 169 -4.46 -10.41 1.14
C PRO A 169 -3.20 -9.89 0.44
N PHE A 170 -2.03 -10.24 0.96
CA PHE A 170 -0.76 -9.67 0.48
C PHE A 170 -0.46 -10.11 -0.97
N PRO A 171 -0.11 -9.19 -1.89
CA PRO A 171 0.04 -9.48 -3.31
C PRO A 171 1.44 -10.01 -3.67
N ALA A 172 1.92 -11.07 -3.01
CA ALA A 172 3.28 -11.58 -3.15
C ALA A 172 3.68 -11.89 -4.61
N LYS A 173 2.79 -12.53 -5.38
CA LYS A 173 3.08 -12.84 -6.81
C LYS A 173 3.27 -11.58 -7.66
N SER A 174 2.43 -10.56 -7.43
CA SER A 174 2.54 -9.28 -8.16
C SER A 174 3.80 -8.54 -7.75
N LEU A 175 4.14 -8.56 -6.46
CA LEU A 175 5.36 -7.95 -5.93
C LEU A 175 6.60 -8.64 -6.50
N ALA A 176 6.64 -9.97 -6.51
CA ALA A 176 7.74 -10.73 -7.10
C ALA A 176 7.97 -10.37 -8.58
N LYS A 177 6.87 -10.27 -9.36
CA LYS A 177 6.96 -9.84 -10.77
C LYS A 177 7.54 -8.44 -10.90
N ALA A 178 7.09 -7.49 -10.09
CA ALA A 178 7.53 -6.09 -10.12
C ALA A 178 8.99 -5.93 -9.69
N LEU A 179 9.44 -6.69 -8.69
CA LEU A 179 10.79 -6.57 -8.13
C LEU A 179 11.85 -7.35 -8.89
N LYS A 180 11.47 -8.39 -9.64
CA LYS A 180 12.40 -9.28 -10.35
C LYS A 180 13.46 -8.57 -11.21
N PRO A 181 13.16 -7.48 -11.95
CA PRO A 181 14.16 -6.76 -12.74
C PRO A 181 15.30 -6.15 -11.92
N TYR A 182 15.08 -5.94 -10.62
CA TYR A 182 16.02 -5.26 -9.70
C TYR A 182 16.75 -6.22 -8.77
N ALA A 183 16.42 -7.51 -8.83
CA ALA A 183 16.88 -8.53 -7.87
C ALA A 183 18.40 -8.63 -7.74
N LYS A 184 19.15 -8.39 -8.81
CA LYS A 184 20.61 -8.59 -8.83
C LYS A 184 21.41 -7.47 -8.20
N ASN A 185 20.91 -6.23 -8.24
CA ASN A 185 21.74 -5.04 -7.97
C ASN A 185 21.19 -4.12 -6.89
N ALA A 186 19.87 -4.14 -6.65
CA ALA A 186 19.25 -3.19 -5.76
C ALA A 186 19.18 -3.69 -4.31
N ARG A 187 19.23 -2.75 -3.36
CA ARG A 187 18.82 -2.97 -1.98
C ARG A 187 17.34 -2.67 -1.83
N PHE A 188 16.64 -3.46 -1.02
CA PHE A 188 15.20 -3.35 -0.80
C PHE A 188 14.89 -2.74 0.54
N ILE A 189 14.02 -1.74 0.54
CA ILE A 189 13.70 -0.91 1.70
C ILE A 189 12.20 -0.80 1.83
N TRP A 190 11.66 -1.12 3.00
CA TRP A 190 10.31 -0.70 3.37
C TRP A 190 10.36 0.68 4.01
N CYS A 191 9.53 1.60 3.52
CA CYS A 191 9.38 2.93 4.09
C CYS A 191 7.91 3.20 4.45
N GLN A 192 7.66 3.67 5.66
CA GLN A 192 6.33 4.05 6.13
C GLN A 192 6.36 5.34 6.94
N GLU A 193 5.22 6.03 6.99
CA GLU A 193 5.04 7.26 7.77
C GLU A 193 4.86 6.97 9.25
N GLU A 194 4.19 5.87 9.57
CA GLU A 194 3.88 5.45 10.93
C GLU A 194 5.14 5.10 11.71
N PRO A 195 5.12 5.26 13.05
CA PRO A 195 6.17 4.73 13.92
C PRO A 195 6.40 3.23 13.69
N LYS A 196 7.59 2.75 13.96
CA LYS A 196 8.01 1.37 13.69
C LYS A 196 7.11 0.31 14.32
N ASN A 197 6.53 0.60 15.50
CA ASN A 197 5.60 -0.29 16.20
C ASN A 197 4.17 -0.24 15.65
N MET A 198 3.90 0.65 14.71
CA MET A 198 2.60 0.85 14.08
C MET A 198 2.68 0.63 12.56
N GLY A 199 1.58 0.86 11.86
CA GLY A 199 1.52 0.72 10.42
C GLY A 199 1.63 -0.72 9.94
N ALA A 200 2.20 -0.92 8.75
CA ALA A 200 2.20 -2.21 8.09
C ALA A 200 3.48 -3.04 8.31
N TRP A 201 4.58 -2.45 8.80
CA TRP A 201 5.89 -3.08 8.82
C TRP A 201 5.90 -4.52 9.34
N PHE A 202 5.38 -4.74 10.55
CA PHE A 202 5.39 -6.07 11.15
C PHE A 202 4.49 -7.09 10.46
N SER A 203 3.49 -6.62 9.72
CA SER A 203 2.60 -7.50 8.94
C SER A 203 3.13 -7.83 7.56
N VAL A 204 3.90 -6.92 6.93
CA VAL A 204 4.34 -7.10 5.54
C VAL A 204 5.78 -7.60 5.43
N ARG A 205 6.59 -7.41 6.46
CA ARG A 205 8.03 -7.74 6.47
C ARG A 205 8.32 -9.15 5.97
N ASP A 206 7.66 -10.12 6.55
CA ASP A 206 7.93 -11.53 6.28
C ASP A 206 7.44 -11.92 4.86
N TYR A 207 6.37 -11.31 4.37
CA TYR A 207 5.93 -11.48 2.98
C TYR A 207 6.88 -10.85 1.97
N ILE A 208 7.43 -9.67 2.26
CA ILE A 208 8.44 -9.04 1.41
C ILE A 208 9.70 -9.89 1.42
N GLN A 209 10.14 -10.35 2.59
CA GLN A 209 11.30 -11.22 2.74
C GLN A 209 11.13 -12.49 1.91
N TRP A 210 10.03 -13.19 2.07
CA TRP A 210 9.71 -14.37 1.28
C TRP A 210 9.72 -14.06 -0.23
N THR A 211 9.23 -12.89 -0.62
CA THR A 211 9.23 -12.45 -2.02
C THR A 211 10.66 -12.28 -2.54
N LEU A 212 11.56 -11.65 -1.77
CA LEU A 212 12.96 -11.45 -2.13
C LEU A 212 13.70 -12.79 -2.28
N ASP A 213 13.45 -13.73 -1.39
CA ASP A 213 14.02 -15.09 -1.45
C ASP A 213 13.57 -15.82 -2.73
N ASN A 214 12.28 -15.74 -3.06
CA ASN A 214 11.72 -16.35 -4.27
C ASN A 214 12.31 -15.80 -5.57
N ILE A 215 12.58 -14.52 -5.65
CA ILE A 215 13.21 -13.90 -6.84
C ILE A 215 14.74 -14.04 -6.83
N LYS A 216 15.30 -14.67 -5.79
CA LYS A 216 16.73 -14.84 -5.57
C LYS A 216 17.48 -13.51 -5.59
N ALA A 217 16.98 -12.54 -4.81
CA ALA A 217 17.58 -11.23 -4.72
C ALA A 217 18.97 -11.32 -4.08
N SER A 218 19.97 -10.62 -4.66
CA SER A 218 21.34 -10.60 -4.12
C SER A 218 21.40 -9.92 -2.76
N SER A 219 20.60 -8.85 -2.57
CA SER A 219 20.32 -8.25 -1.26
C SER A 219 18.97 -8.79 -0.80
N ASN A 220 18.98 -9.92 -0.11
CA ASN A 220 17.77 -10.64 0.26
C ASN A 220 17.18 -10.22 1.62
N ILE A 221 17.68 -9.17 2.23
CA ILE A 221 17.15 -8.63 3.48
C ILE A 221 16.47 -7.31 3.21
N VAL A 222 15.17 -7.23 3.54
CA VAL A 222 14.44 -5.96 3.51
C VAL A 222 14.80 -5.12 4.73
N SER A 223 15.26 -3.89 4.49
CA SER A 223 15.53 -2.93 5.56
C SER A 223 14.32 -2.03 5.83
N TYR A 224 14.26 -1.46 7.02
CA TYR A 224 13.22 -0.52 7.44
C TYR A 224 13.76 0.90 7.47
N ILE A 225 12.98 1.84 6.94
CA ILE A 225 13.15 3.27 7.12
C ILE A 225 11.80 3.86 7.53
N GLY A 226 11.79 4.64 8.59
CA GLY A 226 10.59 5.30 9.13
C GLY A 226 10.89 5.90 10.49
N ARG A 227 9.85 6.32 11.19
CA ARG A 227 9.96 6.86 12.54
C ARG A 227 10.35 5.78 13.54
N ASP A 228 11.01 6.18 14.60
CA ASP A 228 11.28 5.30 15.73
C ASP A 228 9.98 4.84 16.42
N VAL A 229 10.09 3.90 17.33
CA VAL A 229 8.99 3.43 18.17
C VAL A 229 8.43 4.61 18.97
N ALA A 230 7.12 4.81 18.93
CA ALA A 230 6.43 5.87 19.64
C ALA A 230 5.08 5.42 20.15
N ALA A 231 4.65 5.98 21.29
CA ALA A 231 3.30 5.91 21.79
C ALA A 231 2.50 7.08 21.20
N SER A 232 1.69 6.85 20.16
CA SER A 232 0.92 7.91 19.49
C SER A 232 -0.53 7.46 19.20
#